data_9fd4b5254b4b9bbfe8a8ae601b00d4fb
#
_entry.id   9fd4b5254b4b9bbfe8a8ae601b00d4fb
#
_cell.length_a   1.000
_cell.length_b   1.000
_cell.length_c   1.000
_cell.angle_alpha   90.00
_cell.angle_beta   90.00
_cell.angle_gamma   90.00
#
_symmetry.space_group_name_H-M   'P 1'
#
loop_
_entity.id
_entity.type
_entity.pdbx_description
1 polymer ?
#
loop_
_entity_poly.entity_id
_entity_poly.type
_entity_poly.pdbx_seq_one_letter_code
_entity_poly.pdbx_strand_id
1 'polypeptide(L)'
;IKAKYPQLTVISALMFSDDIKRLDKVEMIDPHYYETADWFYNNADVYDKLPKKLPYKIYVGEYAAVGQSNLYASLAEAAYLTGVERNADKVQLVSYAPLIENAHYGRNHLMVLDNKQVYGRTNYHVMKLFSENRPDVNVPLCILGEQVAKSHSPKGFIGLSTGNTAAQFRDLKVTSNGRTLYTTDWSDLDTRWET
;
A
#
# COMPACT_ATOMS: atom_id res chain seq x y z
N ILE A 1 -28.32 -16.06 2.60
CA ILE A 1 -28.55 -14.63 2.45
C ILE A 1 -29.36 -14.37 1.19
N LYS A 2 -28.90 -14.76 0.01
CA LYS A 2 -29.51 -14.47 -1.29
C LYS A 2 -30.96 -14.99 -1.44
N ALA A 3 -31.28 -16.13 -0.88
CA ALA A 3 -32.65 -16.65 -0.89
C ALA A 3 -33.66 -15.70 -0.19
N LYS A 4 -33.20 -14.97 0.82
CA LYS A 4 -34.05 -14.03 1.58
C LYS A 4 -33.89 -12.57 1.11
N TYR A 5 -32.71 -12.22 0.63
CA TYR A 5 -32.36 -10.85 0.25
C TYR A 5 -31.64 -10.84 -1.11
N PRO A 6 -32.34 -11.13 -2.20
CA PRO A 6 -31.74 -11.26 -3.54
C PRO A 6 -31.11 -9.95 -4.05
N GLN A 7 -31.57 -8.80 -3.56
CA GLN A 7 -31.10 -7.48 -3.96
C GLN A 7 -29.75 -7.07 -3.35
N LEU A 8 -29.30 -7.74 -2.28
CA LEU A 8 -28.04 -7.41 -1.63
C LEU A 8 -26.87 -8.01 -2.39
N THR A 9 -25.84 -7.22 -2.65
CA THR A 9 -24.54 -7.73 -3.10
C THR A 9 -23.80 -8.38 -1.93
N VAL A 10 -23.36 -9.61 -2.12
CA VAL A 10 -22.56 -10.32 -1.10
C VAL A 10 -21.09 -10.08 -1.38
N ILE A 11 -20.42 -9.46 -0.41
CA ILE A 11 -18.98 -9.27 -0.41
C ILE A 11 -18.36 -10.47 0.32
N SER A 12 -17.45 -11.15 -0.34
CA SER A 12 -16.71 -12.30 0.21
C SER A 12 -15.32 -11.85 0.62
N ALA A 13 -14.94 -12.06 1.88
CA ALA A 13 -13.61 -11.76 2.39
C ALA A 13 -12.59 -12.74 1.80
N LEU A 14 -12.39 -12.65 0.51
CA LEU A 14 -11.47 -13.45 -0.28
C LEU A 14 -10.47 -12.58 -0.96
N MET A 15 -9.22 -12.99 -0.91
CA MET A 15 -8.17 -12.48 -1.77
C MET A 15 -8.19 -13.21 -3.13
N PHE A 16 -7.35 -12.78 -4.06
CA PHE A 16 -7.12 -13.47 -5.34
C PHE A 16 -6.49 -14.85 -5.08
N SER A 17 -7.27 -15.80 -4.65
CA SER A 17 -6.81 -17.14 -4.30
C SER A 17 -7.64 -18.21 -5.02
N ASP A 18 -7.14 -19.44 -4.99
CA ASP A 18 -7.89 -20.60 -5.51
C ASP A 18 -9.21 -20.84 -4.76
N ASP A 19 -9.40 -20.21 -3.61
CA ASP A 19 -10.67 -20.31 -2.87
C ASP A 19 -11.85 -19.69 -3.61
N ILE A 20 -11.61 -18.69 -4.48
CA ILE A 20 -12.66 -18.16 -5.36
C ILE A 20 -13.25 -19.25 -6.24
N LYS A 21 -12.43 -20.21 -6.70
CA LYS A 21 -12.86 -21.33 -7.54
C LYS A 21 -13.76 -22.33 -6.80
N ARG A 22 -13.75 -22.31 -5.48
CA ARG A 22 -14.55 -23.21 -4.64
C ARG A 22 -15.96 -22.67 -4.35
N LEU A 23 -16.23 -21.43 -4.72
CA LEU A 23 -17.52 -20.80 -4.49
C LEU A 23 -18.35 -20.83 -5.77
N ASP A 24 -19.57 -21.34 -5.69
CA ASP A 24 -20.50 -21.42 -6.83
C ASP A 24 -20.86 -20.04 -7.40
N LYS A 25 -20.89 -19.02 -6.54
CA LYS A 25 -21.15 -17.63 -6.91
C LYS A 25 -20.37 -16.68 -6.02
N VAL A 26 -19.46 -15.94 -6.61
CA VAL A 26 -18.82 -14.77 -5.99
C VAL A 26 -19.32 -13.54 -6.72
N GLU A 27 -19.92 -12.58 -6.03
CA GLU A 27 -20.36 -11.31 -6.62
C GLU A 27 -19.30 -10.23 -6.48
N MET A 28 -18.64 -10.18 -5.31
CA MET A 28 -17.58 -9.25 -5.00
C MET A 28 -16.58 -9.89 -4.04
N ILE A 29 -15.30 -9.68 -4.29
CA ILE A 29 -14.21 -10.07 -3.41
C ILE A 29 -13.68 -8.86 -2.65
N ASP A 30 -13.02 -9.10 -1.53
CA ASP A 30 -12.50 -8.07 -0.62
C ASP A 30 -11.02 -8.32 -0.28
N PRO A 31 -10.10 -8.03 -1.22
CA PRO A 31 -8.68 -8.10 -0.94
C PRO A 31 -8.20 -6.93 -0.07
N HIS A 32 -7.27 -7.21 0.82
CA HIS A 32 -6.62 -6.25 1.70
C HIS A 32 -5.13 -6.16 1.39
N TYR A 33 -4.55 -4.94 1.43
CA TYR A 33 -3.14 -4.69 1.11
C TYR A 33 -2.49 -3.79 2.17
N TYR A 34 -1.74 -4.41 3.06
CA TYR A 34 -0.86 -3.71 4.00
C TYR A 34 0.58 -3.97 3.58
N GLU A 35 1.07 -3.15 2.66
CA GLU A 35 2.30 -3.41 1.92
C GLU A 35 3.25 -2.20 1.96
N THR A 36 4.50 -2.38 1.55
CA THR A 36 5.45 -1.27 1.48
C THR A 36 5.10 -0.27 0.37
N ALA A 37 5.62 0.96 0.45
CA ALA A 37 5.47 1.94 -0.62
C ALA A 37 6.01 1.42 -1.97
N ASP A 38 7.13 0.70 -1.95
CA ASP A 38 7.71 0.09 -3.16
C ASP A 38 6.77 -0.96 -3.76
N TRP A 39 6.07 -1.72 -2.93
CA TRP A 39 5.07 -2.67 -3.41
C TRP A 39 3.95 -1.94 -4.15
N PHE A 40 3.41 -0.85 -3.61
CA PHE A 40 2.36 -0.07 -4.26
C PHE A 40 2.81 0.52 -5.59
N TYR A 41 4.03 1.05 -5.70
CA TYR A 41 4.60 1.48 -6.97
C TYR A 41 4.70 0.35 -7.98
N ASN A 42 5.24 -0.80 -7.57
CA ASN A 42 5.46 -1.95 -8.45
C ASN A 42 4.16 -2.66 -8.85
N ASN A 43 3.07 -2.40 -8.15
CA ASN A 43 1.76 -2.98 -8.38
C ASN A 43 0.69 -1.95 -8.77
N ALA A 44 1.09 -0.75 -9.21
CA ALA A 44 0.17 0.26 -9.72
C ALA A 44 -0.63 -0.22 -10.96
N ASP A 45 -0.18 -1.28 -11.60
CA ASP A 45 -0.80 -1.93 -12.76
C ASP A 45 -1.39 -3.32 -12.45
N VAL A 46 -1.53 -3.67 -11.18
CA VAL A 46 -1.97 -5.03 -10.77
C VAL A 46 -3.30 -5.45 -11.39
N TYR A 47 -4.23 -4.51 -11.51
CA TYR A 47 -5.56 -4.77 -12.08
C TYR A 47 -5.56 -4.76 -13.61
N ASP A 48 -4.56 -4.16 -14.26
CA ASP A 48 -4.38 -4.22 -15.72
C ASP A 48 -4.06 -5.65 -16.19
N LYS A 49 -3.41 -6.43 -15.32
CA LYS A 49 -2.99 -7.82 -15.57
C LYS A 49 -4.16 -8.81 -15.45
N LEU A 50 -5.29 -8.38 -14.90
CA LEU A 50 -6.47 -9.24 -14.79
C LEU A 50 -7.22 -9.35 -16.11
N PRO A 51 -7.97 -10.45 -16.34
CA PRO A 51 -8.82 -10.61 -17.51
C PRO A 51 -9.75 -9.40 -17.71
N LYS A 52 -10.03 -9.04 -18.95
CA LYS A 52 -10.94 -7.93 -19.29
C LYS A 52 -12.33 -8.09 -18.67
N LYS A 53 -12.80 -9.33 -18.55
CA LYS A 53 -14.08 -9.64 -17.90
C LYS A 53 -13.81 -10.57 -16.73
N LEU A 54 -14.22 -10.13 -15.53
CA LEU A 54 -14.23 -10.94 -14.33
C LEU A 54 -15.68 -11.35 -14.03
N PRO A 55 -15.89 -12.56 -13.50
CA PRO A 55 -17.22 -13.00 -13.07
C PRO A 55 -17.67 -12.33 -11.75
N TYR A 56 -16.81 -11.54 -11.14
CA TYR A 56 -17.04 -10.82 -9.88
C TYR A 56 -16.48 -9.38 -9.97
N LYS A 57 -16.86 -8.56 -9.02
CA LYS A 57 -16.27 -7.23 -8.80
C LYS A 57 -15.29 -7.26 -7.64
N ILE A 58 -14.51 -6.19 -7.51
CA ILE A 58 -13.49 -6.03 -6.48
C ILE A 58 -13.86 -4.84 -5.61
N TYR A 59 -13.86 -5.06 -4.32
CA TYR A 59 -13.86 -4.05 -3.29
C TYR A 59 -12.54 -4.18 -2.52
N VAL A 60 -11.65 -3.23 -2.62
CA VAL A 60 -10.45 -3.18 -1.79
C VAL A 60 -10.86 -2.61 -0.44
N GLY A 61 -11.22 -3.48 0.49
CA GLY A 61 -11.79 -3.09 1.77
C GLY A 61 -10.80 -2.45 2.71
N GLU A 62 -9.52 -2.81 2.57
CA GLU A 62 -8.45 -2.20 3.36
C GLU A 62 -7.17 -2.09 2.55
N TYR A 63 -6.52 -0.93 2.59
CA TYR A 63 -5.16 -0.76 2.11
C TYR A 63 -4.45 0.37 2.83
N ALA A 64 -3.15 0.24 3.00
CA ALA A 64 -2.23 1.28 3.45
C ALA A 64 -0.79 0.93 3.10
N ALA A 65 0.01 1.92 2.71
CA ALA A 65 1.45 1.77 2.67
C ALA A 65 2.00 1.76 4.11
N VAL A 66 2.59 0.62 4.51
CA VAL A 66 3.11 0.42 5.87
C VAL A 66 4.61 0.71 5.97
N GLY A 67 5.08 0.99 7.18
CA GLY A 67 6.50 1.22 7.48
C GLY A 67 6.98 2.65 7.22
N GLN A 68 6.28 3.44 6.40
CA GLN A 68 6.65 4.83 6.11
C GLN A 68 5.40 5.71 6.06
N SER A 69 5.44 6.85 6.75
CA SER A 69 4.35 7.82 6.74
C SER A 69 4.86 9.18 6.22
N ASN A 70 5.24 9.18 4.96
CA ASN A 70 5.87 10.33 4.29
C ASN A 70 5.28 10.54 2.89
N LEU A 71 5.78 11.56 2.20
CA LEU A 71 5.31 11.87 0.84
C LEU A 71 5.57 10.72 -0.15
N TYR A 72 6.65 9.96 -0.01
CA TYR A 72 6.96 8.85 -0.88
C TYR A 72 5.88 7.75 -0.79
N ALA A 73 5.48 7.37 0.42
CA ALA A 73 4.40 6.42 0.62
C ALA A 73 3.06 6.93 0.05
N SER A 74 2.78 8.21 0.23
CA SER A 74 1.54 8.83 -0.29
C SER A 74 1.51 8.87 -1.82
N LEU A 75 2.65 9.14 -2.47
CA LEU A 75 2.75 9.09 -3.93
C LEU A 75 2.66 7.66 -4.47
N ALA A 76 3.15 6.67 -3.73
CA ALA A 76 3.00 5.25 -4.07
C ALA A 76 1.52 4.82 -4.04
N GLU A 77 0.80 5.22 -3.01
CA GLU A 77 -0.65 4.99 -2.93
C GLU A 77 -1.41 5.75 -4.04
N ALA A 78 -0.99 6.97 -4.38
CA ALA A 78 -1.56 7.71 -5.51
C ALA A 78 -1.35 6.96 -6.85
N ALA A 79 -0.15 6.42 -7.08
CA ALA A 79 0.13 5.61 -8.26
C ALA A 79 -0.78 4.36 -8.33
N TYR A 80 -0.95 3.68 -7.20
CA TYR A 80 -1.88 2.55 -7.09
C TYR A 80 -3.33 2.96 -7.38
N LEU A 81 -3.80 4.08 -6.81
CA LEU A 81 -5.16 4.59 -7.03
C LEU A 81 -5.43 4.97 -8.50
N THR A 82 -4.42 5.47 -9.22
CA THR A 82 -4.58 5.68 -10.69
C THR A 82 -4.81 4.36 -11.43
N GLY A 83 -4.20 3.28 -10.98
CA GLY A 83 -4.45 1.93 -11.49
C GLY A 83 -5.85 1.42 -11.15
N VAL A 84 -6.34 1.72 -9.95
CA VAL A 84 -7.72 1.43 -9.52
C VAL A 84 -8.72 2.15 -10.43
N GLU A 85 -8.58 3.46 -10.62
CA GLU A 85 -9.49 4.26 -11.46
C GLU A 85 -9.47 3.78 -12.91
N ARG A 86 -8.28 3.46 -13.46
CA ARG A 86 -8.15 2.91 -14.80
C ARG A 86 -8.89 1.59 -15.00
N ASN A 87 -9.13 0.86 -13.92
CA ASN A 87 -9.83 -0.43 -13.88
C ASN A 87 -11.17 -0.35 -13.13
N ALA A 88 -11.86 0.77 -13.18
CA ALA A 88 -13.14 0.98 -12.50
C ALA A 88 -14.25 0.01 -12.97
N ASP A 89 -14.09 -0.61 -14.13
CA ASP A 89 -14.94 -1.70 -14.60
C ASP A 89 -14.81 -2.97 -13.76
N LYS A 90 -13.69 -3.16 -13.09
CA LYS A 90 -13.37 -4.32 -12.21
C LYS A 90 -13.43 -3.93 -10.73
N VAL A 91 -12.76 -2.83 -10.35
CA VAL A 91 -12.66 -2.33 -8.98
C VAL A 91 -13.70 -1.25 -8.75
N GLN A 92 -14.72 -1.56 -7.95
CA GLN A 92 -15.84 -0.66 -7.73
C GLN A 92 -15.73 0.20 -6.47
N LEU A 93 -15.04 -0.32 -5.45
CA LEU A 93 -14.91 0.33 -4.15
C LEU A 93 -13.49 0.18 -3.63
N VAL A 94 -13.05 1.21 -2.90
CA VAL A 94 -11.77 1.24 -2.20
C VAL A 94 -11.94 1.92 -0.85
N SER A 95 -11.39 1.33 0.20
CA SER A 95 -11.37 1.92 1.55
C SER A 95 -9.97 1.92 2.13
N TYR A 96 -9.60 3.01 2.74
CA TYR A 96 -8.34 3.11 3.47
C TYR A 96 -8.50 2.60 4.91
N ALA A 97 -7.52 1.87 5.43
CA ALA A 97 -7.54 1.42 6.82
C ALA A 97 -6.13 1.42 7.45
N PRO A 98 -6.04 1.84 8.72
CA PRO A 98 -7.08 2.49 9.52
C PRO A 98 -7.33 3.94 9.09
N LEU A 99 -8.56 4.40 9.21
CA LEU A 99 -8.95 5.74 8.79
C LEU A 99 -8.51 6.81 9.81
N ILE A 100 -8.82 6.58 11.08
CA ILE A 100 -8.55 7.52 12.19
C ILE A 100 -7.90 6.76 13.32
N GLU A 101 -6.84 7.33 13.88
CA GLU A 101 -6.18 6.74 15.03
C GLU A 101 -5.62 7.81 15.98
N ASN A 102 -5.48 7.44 17.25
CA ASN A 102 -4.87 8.31 18.22
C ASN A 102 -3.35 8.42 17.98
N ALA A 103 -2.80 9.62 18.13
CA ALA A 103 -1.38 9.94 17.89
C ALA A 103 -0.40 9.01 18.63
N HIS A 104 -0.81 8.43 19.75
CA HIS A 104 0.04 7.56 20.57
C HIS A 104 0.27 6.15 19.98
N TYR A 105 -0.54 5.73 19.02
CA TYR A 105 -0.42 4.36 18.48
C TYR A 105 0.57 4.19 17.32
N GLY A 106 1.01 5.28 16.71
CA GLY A 106 2.13 5.27 15.75
C GLY A 106 1.94 4.49 14.45
N ARG A 107 0.73 4.02 14.14
CA ARG A 107 0.44 3.25 12.93
C ARG A 107 0.22 4.16 11.71
N ASN A 108 0.19 3.55 10.52
CA ASN A 108 -0.19 4.25 9.29
C ASN A 108 -1.71 4.41 9.22
N HIS A 109 -2.17 5.64 9.33
CA HIS A 109 -3.58 6.02 9.29
C HIS A 109 -3.72 7.35 8.55
N LEU A 110 -4.89 7.60 7.99
CA LEU A 110 -5.12 8.84 7.23
C LEU A 110 -5.16 10.07 8.12
N MET A 111 -5.88 9.96 9.23
CA MET A 111 -6.08 11.06 10.17
C MET A 111 -5.58 10.69 11.55
N VAL A 112 -4.93 11.64 12.16
CA VAL A 112 -4.40 11.52 13.52
C VAL A 112 -5.21 12.43 14.42
N LEU A 113 -5.61 11.94 15.55
CA LEU A 113 -6.24 12.75 16.59
C LEU A 113 -5.48 12.64 17.93
N ASP A 114 -5.49 13.71 18.65
CA ASP A 114 -5.15 13.76 20.06
C ASP A 114 -6.28 14.45 20.82
N ASN A 115 -6.06 14.74 22.11
CA ASN A 115 -7.08 15.36 22.96
C ASN A 115 -7.45 16.81 22.57
N LYS A 116 -6.71 17.43 21.63
CA LYS A 116 -6.82 18.85 21.29
C LYS A 116 -7.06 19.12 19.82
N GLN A 117 -6.56 18.25 18.94
CA GLN A 117 -6.57 18.51 17.52
C GLN A 117 -6.69 17.24 16.69
N VAL A 118 -7.12 17.44 15.45
CA VAL A 118 -7.16 16.40 14.39
C VAL A 118 -6.44 16.95 13.19
N TYR A 119 -5.59 16.13 12.58
CA TYR A 119 -4.92 16.52 11.34
C TYR A 119 -4.85 15.33 10.35
N GLY A 120 -4.94 15.66 9.07
CA GLY A 120 -4.71 14.70 7.98
C GLY A 120 -3.22 14.54 7.68
N ARG A 121 -2.79 13.32 7.45
CA ARG A 121 -1.44 13.03 6.93
C ARG A 121 -1.38 13.27 5.41
N THR A 122 -0.20 13.14 4.83
CA THR A 122 -0.02 13.27 3.36
C THR A 122 -0.92 12.32 2.58
N ASN A 123 -1.12 11.10 3.07
CA ASN A 123 -2.05 10.11 2.52
C ASN A 123 -3.52 10.57 2.54
N TYR A 124 -3.93 11.30 3.59
CA TYR A 124 -5.26 11.89 3.65
C TYR A 124 -5.51 12.84 2.47
N HIS A 125 -4.52 13.68 2.15
CA HIS A 125 -4.65 14.62 1.05
C HIS A 125 -4.71 13.92 -0.31
N VAL A 126 -4.02 12.79 -0.48
CA VAL A 126 -4.16 11.93 -1.66
C VAL A 126 -5.58 11.39 -1.76
N MET A 127 -6.07 10.75 -0.69
CA MET A 127 -7.44 10.20 -0.69
C MET A 127 -8.49 11.27 -0.93
N LYS A 128 -8.32 12.44 -0.31
CA LYS A 128 -9.20 13.59 -0.53
C LYS A 128 -9.22 14.00 -2.00
N LEU A 129 -8.03 14.12 -2.62
CA LEU A 129 -7.92 14.49 -4.03
C LEU A 129 -8.69 13.53 -4.94
N PHE A 130 -8.51 12.22 -4.77
CA PHE A 130 -9.23 11.21 -5.55
C PHE A 130 -10.74 11.23 -5.26
N SER A 131 -11.14 11.41 -4.00
CA SER A 131 -12.55 11.41 -3.60
C SER A 131 -13.32 12.62 -4.14
N GLU A 132 -12.68 13.78 -4.21
CA GLU A 132 -13.29 15.03 -4.69
C GLU A 132 -13.27 15.18 -6.21
N ASN A 133 -12.39 14.45 -6.91
CA ASN A 133 -12.20 14.53 -8.35
C ASN A 133 -12.50 13.20 -9.04
N ARG A 134 -13.63 12.57 -8.74
CA ARG A 134 -14.02 11.32 -9.37
C ARG A 134 -14.43 11.54 -10.82
N PRO A 135 -13.75 10.90 -11.79
CA PRO A 135 -14.10 11.05 -13.20
C PRO A 135 -15.32 10.21 -13.57
N ASP A 136 -16.09 10.67 -14.55
CA ASP A 136 -17.17 9.89 -15.17
C ASP A 136 -16.64 8.89 -16.20
N VAL A 137 -15.51 9.20 -16.81
CA VAL A 137 -14.89 8.39 -17.88
C VAL A 137 -13.36 8.39 -17.75
N ASN A 138 -12.75 7.27 -18.09
CA ASN A 138 -11.31 7.16 -18.25
C ASN A 138 -10.95 7.37 -19.73
N VAL A 139 -10.08 8.35 -20.00
CA VAL A 139 -9.54 8.61 -21.33
C VAL A 139 -8.15 7.98 -21.42
N PRO A 140 -7.87 7.13 -22.43
CA PRO A 140 -6.52 6.61 -22.64
C PRO A 140 -5.52 7.75 -22.78
N LEU A 141 -4.48 7.75 -21.96
CA LEU A 141 -3.41 8.75 -22.00
C LEU A 141 -2.11 8.10 -22.45
N CYS A 142 -1.45 8.72 -23.43
CA CYS A 142 -0.10 8.40 -23.80
C CYS A 142 0.80 9.60 -23.54
N ILE A 143 1.81 9.43 -22.71
CA ILE A 143 2.80 10.47 -22.44
C ILE A 143 3.93 10.27 -23.44
N LEU A 144 4.04 11.21 -24.39
CA LEU A 144 5.17 11.25 -25.33
C LEU A 144 6.24 12.15 -24.75
N GLY A 145 7.38 11.57 -24.42
CA GLY A 145 8.52 12.29 -23.87
C GLY A 145 9.65 11.33 -23.50
N GLU A 146 10.81 11.88 -23.21
CA GLU A 146 11.91 11.09 -22.68
C GLU A 146 11.45 10.43 -21.36
N GLN A 147 11.42 9.10 -21.37
CA GLN A 147 11.32 8.37 -20.11
C GLN A 147 12.60 8.64 -19.35
N VAL A 148 12.52 9.57 -18.41
CA VAL A 148 13.58 9.73 -17.43
C VAL A 148 13.49 8.48 -16.55
N ALA A 149 14.14 7.42 -16.96
CA ALA A 149 14.49 6.32 -16.08
C ALA A 149 15.44 6.91 -15.04
N LYS A 150 14.87 7.48 -13.99
CA LYS A 150 15.66 7.83 -12.82
C LYS A 150 16.10 6.54 -12.19
N SER A 151 17.31 6.11 -12.52
CA SER A 151 18.02 5.18 -11.67
C SER A 151 18.14 5.87 -10.30
N HIS A 152 17.25 5.56 -9.40
CA HIS A 152 17.44 5.91 -8.01
C HIS A 152 18.58 5.02 -7.52
N SER A 153 19.78 5.61 -7.45
CA SER A 153 20.79 5.08 -6.56
C SER A 153 20.19 5.20 -5.17
N PRO A 154 19.84 4.11 -4.50
CA PRO A 154 19.28 4.19 -3.17
C PRO A 154 20.33 4.81 -2.26
N LYS A 155 20.08 6.00 -1.79
CA LYS A 155 20.84 6.62 -0.71
C LYS A 155 20.00 6.45 0.54
N GLY A 156 20.55 5.83 1.55
CA GLY A 156 19.83 5.58 2.79
C GLY A 156 20.74 5.05 3.87
N PHE A 157 20.17 4.86 5.03
CA PHE A 157 20.81 4.19 6.16
C PHE A 157 20.55 2.70 6.09
N ILE A 158 21.50 1.92 6.57
CA ILE A 158 21.34 0.49 6.79
C ILE A 158 21.04 0.31 8.26
N GLY A 159 19.92 -0.31 8.57
CA GLY A 159 19.51 -0.64 9.92
C GLY A 159 19.25 -2.14 10.08
N LEU A 160 19.41 -2.63 11.29
CA LEU A 160 18.99 -3.96 11.69
C LEU A 160 17.82 -3.80 12.64
N SER A 161 16.75 -4.54 12.42
CA SER A 161 15.58 -4.51 13.29
C SER A 161 15.03 -5.91 13.53
N THR A 162 14.31 -6.06 14.63
CA THR A 162 13.56 -7.28 14.92
C THR A 162 12.12 -6.91 15.22
N GLY A 163 11.18 -7.73 14.74
CA GLY A 163 9.77 -7.57 15.04
C GLY A 163 9.33 -8.60 16.08
N ASN A 164 8.86 -8.14 17.24
CA ASN A 164 8.30 -8.98 18.32
C ASN A 164 9.20 -10.13 18.80
N THR A 165 10.51 -10.01 18.65
CA THR A 165 11.46 -11.02 19.10
C THR A 165 12.79 -10.38 19.47
N ALA A 166 13.56 -11.02 20.35
CA ALA A 166 14.93 -10.64 20.65
C ALA A 166 15.88 -11.28 19.64
N ALA A 167 16.83 -10.51 19.12
CA ALA A 167 17.90 -11.02 18.28
C ALA A 167 19.24 -10.41 18.65
N GLN A 168 20.30 -11.15 18.37
CA GLN A 168 21.67 -10.66 18.47
C GLN A 168 22.27 -10.60 17.08
N PHE A 169 22.91 -9.49 16.76
CA PHE A 169 23.60 -9.30 15.49
C PHE A 169 25.10 -9.31 15.73
N ARG A 170 25.85 -9.92 14.80
CA ARG A 170 27.30 -9.96 14.83
C ARG A 170 27.85 -9.66 13.45
N ASP A 171 29.06 -9.13 13.42
CA ASP A 171 29.89 -9.00 12.21
C ASP A 171 29.16 -8.34 11.03
N LEU A 172 28.48 -7.21 11.29
CA LEU A 172 27.83 -6.45 10.23
C LEU A 172 28.87 -5.97 9.23
N LYS A 173 28.72 -6.42 7.98
CA LYS A 173 29.58 -6.03 6.88
C LYS A 173 28.73 -5.58 5.69
N VAL A 174 28.98 -4.38 5.22
CA VAL A 174 28.34 -3.82 4.03
C VAL A 174 29.34 -3.83 2.88
N THR A 175 28.97 -4.44 1.77
CA THR A 175 29.82 -4.51 0.58
C THR A 175 29.09 -4.00 -0.64
N SER A 176 29.81 -3.40 -1.59
CA SER A 176 29.32 -3.03 -2.91
C SER A 176 30.42 -3.29 -3.93
N ASN A 177 30.07 -3.97 -5.02
CA ASN A 177 30.99 -4.34 -6.10
C ASN A 177 32.30 -4.99 -5.59
N GLY A 178 32.17 -5.90 -4.62
CA GLY A 178 33.32 -6.60 -4.02
C GLY A 178 34.14 -5.77 -3.03
N ARG A 179 33.86 -4.47 -2.88
CA ARG A 179 34.54 -3.57 -1.93
C ARG A 179 33.75 -3.50 -0.64
N THR A 180 34.41 -3.67 0.51
CA THR A 180 33.80 -3.42 1.83
C THR A 180 33.64 -1.92 2.03
N LEU A 181 32.40 -1.47 2.25
CA LEU A 181 32.04 -0.08 2.52
C LEU A 181 32.01 0.21 4.01
N TYR A 182 31.60 -0.76 4.79
CA TYR A 182 31.45 -0.65 6.23
C TYR A 182 31.61 -2.01 6.89
N THR A 183 32.22 -2.03 8.04
CA THR A 183 32.25 -3.19 8.95
C THR A 183 32.26 -2.66 10.37
N THR A 184 31.57 -3.34 11.28
CA THR A 184 31.58 -2.98 12.70
C THR A 184 32.03 -4.15 13.55
N ASP A 185 32.84 -3.85 14.53
CA ASP A 185 33.23 -4.76 15.62
C ASP A 185 32.37 -4.54 16.90
N TRP A 186 31.37 -3.64 16.79
CA TRP A 186 30.50 -3.24 17.89
C TRP A 186 31.18 -2.50 19.04
N SER A 187 32.42 -2.07 18.88
CA SER A 187 33.14 -1.28 19.87
C SER A 187 32.62 0.16 19.96
N ASP A 188 32.08 0.69 18.85
CA ASP A 188 31.41 1.99 18.72
C ASP A 188 29.89 1.83 18.63
N LEU A 189 29.26 1.44 19.71
CA LEU A 189 27.80 1.52 19.83
C LEU A 189 27.39 2.99 19.90
N ASP A 190 27.04 3.55 18.76
CA ASP A 190 26.27 4.79 18.74
C ASP A 190 24.89 4.51 19.36
N THR A 191 24.70 4.98 20.59
CA THR A 191 23.54 4.71 21.44
C THR A 191 22.26 5.40 20.98
N ARG A 192 22.17 5.81 19.71
CA ARG A 192 20.95 6.35 19.10
C ARG A 192 20.02 5.25 18.59
N TRP A 193 19.80 4.22 19.42
CA TRP A 193 18.73 3.26 19.19
C TRP A 193 17.47 3.77 19.88
N GLU A 194 16.53 4.29 19.14
CA GLU A 194 15.19 4.55 19.65
C GLU A 194 14.48 3.19 19.85
N THR A 195 14.02 2.96 21.08
CA THR A 195 13.21 1.79 21.46
C THR A 195 11.74 1.96 21.05
#